data_4883b81569901aa8b1334894358cfa65
#
_entry.id   4883b81569901aa8b1334894358cfa65
#
_cell.length_a   1.000
_cell.length_b   1.000
_cell.length_c   1.000
_cell.angle_alpha   90.00
_cell.angle_beta   90.00
_cell.angle_gamma   90.00
#
_symmetry.space_group_name_H-M   'P 1'
#
loop_
_entity.id
_entity.type
_entity.pdbx_description
1 polymer ?
#
loop_
_entity_poly.entity_id
_entity_poly.type
_entity_poly.pdbx_seq_one_letter_code
_entity_poly.pdbx_strand_id
1 'polypeptide(L)'
;MLTRRQFGLGALAAGVLGSTVQTGTAHAAAGYDYTARETFDHFDRTFHASGSAGQSTDNNEHGGLAWGQSYVLAGFIRMYEAYRDTHYLDRLVANIDLVLGNRDSERGVADYRGESLPAWRAMHPYTVGLVALKDAAGKPVLEVRSSLSYADLTAATVLAGSTADRFTLEVKSSRTGAVATFADLTMDPGSPDYAVSKVLAAYPSPNQVTARDLDPSGTTPPAQGANPLVSQPVLFAVHTGMITYPIASFARIVLSTPELRANRRYLAKAKEYLAAAKAAVAVHDREWRQDDDGGGHLIWVKGTPLGYDGTEMPTNQFLALGLTYAELAAATRDPFYADRARRMARTFARELTVDADDAYTWSYWPRFGKTYQGFTAADGVSEFTPSGRGAKQIEDLSHGAIDVEFAALVRRHRLGFRGAADMGRFARTFSKNLATTDPAGVPTTFVRVDGTGALAAAGQYLQSPRWMAVSKSDPVVFTHSRAIYDARAVEPQQGSYLACVAYLNWHARVNG
;
A
#
# COMPACT_ATOMS: atom_id res chain seq x y z
N MET A 1 32.77 21.60 -10.18
CA MET A 1 31.32 21.83 -10.18
C MET A 1 30.65 20.46 -10.08
N LEU A 2 30.30 20.03 -8.89
CA LEU A 2 29.67 18.72 -8.63
C LEU A 2 28.17 18.91 -8.48
N THR A 3 27.42 18.27 -9.36
CA THR A 3 25.95 18.28 -9.42
C THR A 3 25.37 17.55 -8.22
N ARG A 4 24.49 18.23 -7.50
CA ARG A 4 23.69 17.70 -6.36
C ARG A 4 22.78 16.55 -6.84
N ARG A 5 23.12 15.33 -6.48
CA ARG A 5 22.17 14.22 -6.52
C ARG A 5 21.17 14.39 -5.38
N GLN A 6 19.91 14.59 -5.74
CA GLN A 6 18.79 14.59 -4.80
C GLN A 6 18.61 13.18 -4.23
N PHE A 7 18.85 13.03 -2.93
CA PHE A 7 18.43 11.86 -2.18
C PHE A 7 16.91 11.99 -1.94
N GLY A 8 16.13 11.31 -2.76
CA GLY A 8 14.72 11.11 -2.49
C GLY A 8 14.55 10.18 -1.30
N LEU A 9 13.87 10.64 -0.25
CA LEU A 9 13.27 9.78 0.77
C LEU A 9 12.38 8.77 0.06
N GLY A 10 12.69 7.47 0.25
CA GLY A 10 11.94 6.41 -0.37
C GLY A 10 10.48 6.45 0.08
N ALA A 11 9.62 6.95 -0.78
CA ALA A 11 8.23 6.55 -0.73
C ALA A 11 8.21 5.02 -0.74
N LEU A 12 7.35 4.41 0.06
CA LEU A 12 6.92 3.03 -0.13
C LEU A 12 6.25 2.96 -1.52
N ALA A 13 7.10 2.95 -2.56
CA ALA A 13 6.64 2.60 -3.89
C ALA A 13 6.12 1.18 -3.77
N ALA A 14 4.83 0.98 -4.00
CA ALA A 14 4.31 -0.33 -4.32
C ALA A 14 5.31 -0.94 -5.30
N GLY A 15 5.93 -2.07 -4.90
CA GLY A 15 6.97 -2.67 -5.69
C GLY A 15 6.41 -3.05 -7.07
N VAL A 16 6.60 -2.18 -8.03
CA VAL A 16 6.53 -2.55 -9.42
C VAL A 16 7.74 -3.45 -9.62
N LEU A 17 7.51 -4.75 -9.60
CA LEU A 17 8.48 -5.74 -10.06
C LEU A 17 8.93 -5.26 -11.45
N GLY A 18 10.17 -4.79 -11.54
CA GLY A 18 10.77 -4.38 -12.79
C GLY A 18 10.85 -5.56 -13.72
N SER A 19 9.84 -5.76 -14.55
CA SER A 19 9.94 -6.59 -15.74
C SER A 19 10.83 -5.84 -16.73
N THR A 20 11.98 -6.43 -17.05
CA THR A 20 12.81 -6.03 -18.18
C THR A 20 11.94 -6.03 -19.43
N VAL A 21 11.74 -4.84 -20.01
CA VAL A 21 11.09 -4.71 -21.31
C VAL A 21 12.01 -5.37 -22.34
N GLN A 22 11.67 -6.59 -22.75
CA GLN A 22 12.18 -7.15 -23.99
C GLN A 22 11.59 -6.32 -25.13
N THR A 23 12.45 -5.63 -25.88
CA THR A 23 12.12 -5.01 -27.17
C THR A 23 11.84 -6.12 -28.18
N GLY A 24 10.62 -6.66 -28.14
CA GLY A 24 10.09 -7.52 -29.18
C GLY A 24 9.62 -6.68 -30.36
N THR A 25 10.02 -7.07 -31.57
CA THR A 25 9.53 -6.54 -32.85
C THR A 25 8.01 -6.40 -32.84
N ALA A 26 7.55 -5.19 -33.20
CA ALA A 26 6.14 -4.87 -33.33
C ALA A 26 5.44 -5.82 -34.32
N HIS A 27 4.80 -6.86 -33.79
CA HIS A 27 3.67 -7.47 -34.47
C HIS A 27 2.50 -6.50 -34.26
N ALA A 28 1.81 -6.13 -35.34
CA ALA A 28 0.53 -5.45 -35.26
C ALA A 28 -0.42 -6.39 -34.49
N ALA A 29 -0.51 -6.21 -33.17
CA ALA A 29 -1.45 -6.94 -32.34
C ALA A 29 -2.85 -6.52 -32.77
N ALA A 30 -3.72 -7.48 -33.00
CA ALA A 30 -5.16 -7.23 -33.15
C ALA A 30 -5.61 -6.44 -31.92
N GLY A 31 -5.94 -5.15 -32.09
CA GLY A 31 -6.25 -4.27 -30.97
C GLY A 31 -7.44 -4.80 -30.18
N TYR A 32 -7.30 -4.94 -28.87
CA TYR A 32 -8.40 -5.29 -27.98
C TYR A 32 -9.41 -4.13 -27.93
N ASP A 33 -10.69 -4.45 -27.93
CA ASP A 33 -11.70 -3.52 -27.42
C ASP A 33 -11.79 -3.66 -25.91
N TYR A 34 -11.12 -2.74 -25.19
CA TYR A 34 -11.07 -2.77 -23.72
C TYR A 34 -12.40 -2.48 -23.04
N THR A 35 -13.47 -2.17 -23.80
CA THR A 35 -14.84 -2.03 -23.31
C THR A 35 -15.69 -3.26 -23.58
N ALA A 36 -15.14 -4.26 -24.27
CA ALA A 36 -15.83 -5.51 -24.59
C ALA A 36 -15.64 -6.55 -23.46
N ARG A 37 -16.72 -7.29 -23.19
CA ARG A 37 -16.74 -8.39 -22.22
C ARG A 37 -15.68 -9.46 -22.55
N GLU A 38 -15.58 -9.80 -23.82
CA GLU A 38 -14.69 -10.84 -24.33
C GLU A 38 -13.21 -10.51 -24.04
N THR A 39 -12.84 -9.24 -24.07
CA THR A 39 -11.50 -8.76 -23.70
C THR A 39 -11.25 -9.01 -22.22
N PHE A 40 -12.18 -8.65 -21.33
CA PHE A 40 -12.04 -8.95 -19.90
C PHE A 40 -11.93 -10.46 -19.65
N ASP A 41 -12.79 -11.26 -20.24
CA ASP A 41 -12.80 -12.72 -20.07
C ASP A 41 -11.49 -13.36 -20.60
N HIS A 42 -10.91 -12.80 -21.67
CA HIS A 42 -9.58 -13.19 -22.15
C HIS A 42 -8.47 -12.84 -21.14
N PHE A 43 -8.49 -11.63 -20.60
CA PHE A 43 -7.54 -11.16 -19.58
C PHE A 43 -7.63 -12.01 -18.30
N ASP A 44 -8.83 -12.34 -17.84
CA ASP A 44 -9.07 -13.22 -16.69
C ASP A 44 -8.42 -14.59 -16.89
N ARG A 45 -8.73 -15.26 -18.01
CA ARG A 45 -8.18 -16.59 -18.32
C ARG A 45 -6.64 -16.54 -18.43
N THR A 46 -6.09 -15.55 -19.13
CA THR A 46 -4.65 -15.44 -19.37
C THR A 46 -3.89 -15.15 -18.08
N PHE A 47 -4.38 -14.22 -17.25
CA PHE A 47 -3.75 -13.89 -15.96
C PHE A 47 -3.71 -15.12 -15.04
N HIS A 48 -4.83 -15.82 -14.86
CA HIS A 48 -4.88 -17.00 -13.98
C HIS A 48 -4.06 -18.19 -14.53
N ALA A 49 -3.92 -18.32 -15.84
CA ALA A 49 -3.07 -19.35 -16.45
C ALA A 49 -1.57 -19.03 -16.40
N SER A 50 -1.20 -17.76 -16.24
CA SER A 50 0.20 -17.31 -16.33
C SER A 50 1.05 -17.69 -15.12
N GLY A 51 0.45 -17.93 -13.95
CA GLY A 51 1.15 -18.10 -12.68
C GLY A 51 1.89 -16.83 -12.21
N SER A 52 1.60 -15.66 -12.81
CA SER A 52 2.16 -14.37 -12.38
C SER A 52 1.78 -14.06 -10.93
N ALA A 53 2.60 -13.26 -10.25
CA ALA A 53 2.32 -12.83 -8.87
C ALA A 53 0.95 -12.13 -8.75
N GLY A 54 0.30 -12.31 -7.61
CA GLY A 54 -1.05 -11.76 -7.36
C GLY A 54 -2.17 -12.76 -7.59
N GLN A 55 -1.87 -14.05 -7.65
CA GLN A 55 -2.89 -15.11 -7.67
C GLN A 55 -3.57 -15.27 -6.32
N SER A 56 -4.78 -15.82 -6.32
CA SER A 56 -5.56 -16.06 -5.09
C SER A 56 -4.93 -17.08 -4.13
N THR A 57 -3.99 -17.88 -4.64
CA THR A 57 -3.18 -18.84 -3.87
C THR A 57 -1.89 -18.27 -3.32
N ASP A 58 -1.52 -17.04 -3.69
CA ASP A 58 -0.32 -16.39 -3.15
C ASP A 58 -0.51 -16.05 -1.68
N ASN A 59 0.61 -16.01 -0.94
CA ASN A 59 0.62 -15.32 0.34
C ASN A 59 0.79 -13.81 0.14
N ASN A 60 0.60 -13.04 1.21
CA ASN A 60 0.72 -11.58 1.14
C ASN A 60 2.09 -11.05 1.62
N GLU A 61 3.11 -11.88 1.82
CA GLU A 61 4.38 -11.45 2.41
C GLU A 61 5.13 -10.43 1.55
N HIS A 62 4.94 -10.49 0.22
CA HIS A 62 5.40 -9.48 -0.74
C HIS A 62 4.27 -8.53 -1.22
N GLY A 63 3.10 -8.56 -0.60
CA GLY A 63 1.96 -7.76 -0.99
C GLY A 63 1.16 -8.32 -2.18
N GLY A 64 1.38 -9.58 -2.59
CA GLY A 64 0.74 -10.17 -3.77
C GLY A 64 -0.78 -10.17 -3.71
N LEU A 65 -1.38 -10.46 -2.55
CA LEU A 65 -2.83 -10.40 -2.39
C LEU A 65 -3.35 -8.96 -2.38
N ALA A 66 -2.67 -8.04 -1.69
CA ALA A 66 -3.11 -6.65 -1.57
C ALA A 66 -2.97 -5.85 -2.87
N TRP A 67 -1.86 -6.04 -3.62
CA TRP A 67 -1.54 -5.26 -4.81
C TRP A 67 -1.71 -6.02 -6.14
N GLY A 68 -2.20 -7.25 -6.06
CA GLY A 68 -2.51 -8.09 -7.21
C GLY A 68 -3.93 -8.62 -7.14
N GLN A 69 -4.18 -9.62 -6.29
CA GLN A 69 -5.46 -10.33 -6.23
C GLN A 69 -6.64 -9.44 -5.82
N SER A 70 -6.46 -8.46 -4.93
CA SER A 70 -7.52 -7.54 -4.55
C SER A 70 -8.11 -6.78 -5.76
N TYR A 71 -7.26 -6.41 -6.70
CA TYR A 71 -7.70 -5.77 -7.95
C TYR A 71 -8.50 -6.73 -8.84
N VAL A 72 -8.06 -7.99 -8.94
CA VAL A 72 -8.81 -9.04 -9.67
C VAL A 72 -10.21 -9.18 -9.08
N LEU A 73 -10.31 -9.28 -7.75
CA LEU A 73 -11.59 -9.36 -7.04
C LEU A 73 -12.47 -8.12 -7.29
N ALA A 74 -11.89 -6.92 -7.23
CA ALA A 74 -12.60 -5.69 -7.56
C ALA A 74 -13.06 -5.66 -9.03
N GLY A 75 -12.26 -6.21 -9.94
CA GLY A 75 -12.61 -6.37 -11.34
C GLY A 75 -13.87 -7.23 -11.53
N PHE A 76 -13.97 -8.38 -10.86
CA PHE A 76 -15.18 -9.21 -10.91
C PHE A 76 -16.42 -8.49 -10.37
N ILE A 77 -16.29 -7.66 -9.33
CA ILE A 77 -17.39 -6.81 -8.84
C ILE A 77 -17.86 -5.87 -9.95
N ARG A 78 -16.93 -5.19 -10.64
CA ARG A 78 -17.27 -4.25 -11.73
C ARG A 78 -17.92 -4.97 -12.92
N MET A 79 -17.42 -6.14 -13.28
CA MET A 79 -18.04 -6.95 -14.35
C MET A 79 -19.44 -7.43 -13.99
N TYR A 80 -19.67 -7.85 -12.74
CA TYR A 80 -21.02 -8.15 -12.27
C TYR A 80 -21.93 -6.90 -12.31
N GLU A 81 -21.45 -5.75 -11.84
CA GLU A 81 -22.23 -4.50 -11.91
C GLU A 81 -22.57 -4.12 -13.36
N ALA A 82 -21.66 -4.37 -14.33
CA ALA A 82 -21.84 -4.07 -15.74
C ALA A 82 -22.84 -5.01 -16.45
N TYR A 83 -22.74 -6.31 -16.21
CA TYR A 83 -23.45 -7.31 -17.02
C TYR A 83 -24.53 -8.08 -16.26
N ARG A 84 -24.59 -7.97 -14.93
CA ARG A 84 -25.51 -8.73 -14.07
C ARG A 84 -25.39 -10.25 -14.22
N ASP A 85 -24.28 -10.73 -14.77
CA ASP A 85 -24.02 -12.15 -14.96
C ASP A 85 -23.38 -12.75 -13.70
N THR A 86 -24.03 -13.75 -13.13
CA THR A 86 -23.57 -14.44 -11.91
C THR A 86 -22.28 -15.22 -12.11
N HIS A 87 -21.84 -15.45 -13.35
CA HIS A 87 -20.52 -15.99 -13.65
C HIS A 87 -19.41 -15.24 -12.90
N TYR A 88 -19.46 -13.90 -12.88
CA TYR A 88 -18.47 -13.08 -12.18
C TYR A 88 -18.56 -13.20 -10.65
N LEU A 89 -19.73 -13.45 -10.10
CA LEU A 89 -19.88 -13.78 -8.67
C LEU A 89 -19.33 -15.17 -8.34
N ASP A 90 -19.49 -16.14 -9.22
CA ASP A 90 -18.89 -17.47 -9.04
C ASP A 90 -17.36 -17.42 -9.12
N ARG A 91 -16.81 -16.66 -10.07
CA ARG A 91 -15.36 -16.38 -10.13
C ARG A 91 -14.87 -15.72 -8.85
N LEU A 92 -15.61 -14.73 -8.37
CA LEU A 92 -15.30 -14.02 -7.14
C LEU A 92 -15.28 -14.95 -5.92
N VAL A 93 -16.31 -15.80 -5.76
CA VAL A 93 -16.39 -16.79 -4.68
C VAL A 93 -15.20 -17.74 -4.71
N ALA A 94 -14.88 -18.31 -5.89
CA ALA A 94 -13.76 -19.24 -6.03
C ALA A 94 -12.42 -18.63 -5.61
N ASN A 95 -12.19 -17.35 -5.93
CA ASN A 95 -10.96 -16.66 -5.57
C ASN A 95 -10.95 -16.19 -4.10
N ILE A 96 -12.07 -15.69 -3.57
CA ILE A 96 -12.14 -15.28 -2.15
C ILE A 96 -11.90 -16.47 -1.22
N ASP A 97 -12.45 -17.64 -1.51
CA ASP A 97 -12.24 -18.84 -0.67
C ASP A 97 -10.74 -19.17 -0.53
N LEU A 98 -9.98 -19.06 -1.63
CA LEU A 98 -8.53 -19.26 -1.61
C LEU A 98 -7.81 -18.15 -0.83
N VAL A 99 -8.19 -16.88 -1.04
CA VAL A 99 -7.63 -15.74 -0.30
C VAL A 99 -7.87 -15.88 1.20
N LEU A 100 -9.04 -16.31 1.63
CA LEU A 100 -9.34 -16.53 3.05
C LEU A 100 -8.54 -17.70 3.63
N GLY A 101 -8.24 -18.73 2.85
CA GLY A 101 -7.33 -19.82 3.24
C GLY A 101 -5.87 -19.38 3.45
N ASN A 102 -5.49 -18.19 2.96
CA ASN A 102 -4.16 -17.62 3.11
C ASN A 102 -4.01 -16.61 4.28
N ARG A 103 -5.02 -16.47 5.15
CA ARG A 103 -4.89 -15.68 6.38
C ARG A 103 -3.83 -16.27 7.30
N ASP A 104 -3.20 -15.45 8.12
CA ASP A 104 -2.17 -15.89 9.05
C ASP A 104 -2.69 -16.96 10.01
N SER A 105 -3.93 -16.81 10.50
CA SER A 105 -4.60 -17.80 11.35
C SER A 105 -4.77 -19.17 10.67
N GLU A 106 -5.04 -19.19 9.36
CA GLU A 106 -5.22 -20.43 8.58
C GLU A 106 -3.86 -21.08 8.22
N ARG A 107 -2.85 -20.23 8.00
CA ARG A 107 -1.48 -20.67 7.70
C ARG A 107 -0.69 -21.08 8.94
N GLY A 108 -1.18 -20.82 10.15
CA GLY A 108 -0.44 -21.06 11.40
C GLY A 108 0.82 -20.21 11.53
N VAL A 109 0.81 -18.99 10.98
CA VAL A 109 1.93 -18.03 11.05
C VAL A 109 1.54 -16.83 11.90
N ALA A 110 2.53 -16.09 12.42
CA ALA A 110 2.32 -14.98 13.35
C ALA A 110 2.94 -13.68 12.84
N ASP A 111 2.46 -12.55 13.36
CA ASP A 111 3.08 -11.24 13.19
C ASP A 111 4.32 -11.08 14.12
N TYR A 112 4.94 -9.89 14.09
CA TYR A 112 6.11 -9.56 14.93
C TYR A 112 5.85 -9.65 16.44
N ARG A 113 4.60 -9.71 16.87
CA ARG A 113 4.19 -9.86 18.28
C ARG A 113 3.98 -11.32 18.68
N GLY A 114 4.09 -12.24 17.71
CA GLY A 114 3.76 -13.65 17.93
C GLY A 114 2.27 -13.96 17.85
N GLU A 115 1.43 -13.03 17.35
CA GLU A 115 -0.02 -13.21 17.23
C GLU A 115 -0.39 -13.75 15.84
N SER A 116 -1.12 -14.89 15.83
CA SER A 116 -1.71 -15.45 14.61
C SER A 116 -3.13 -14.93 14.45
N LEU A 117 -3.32 -14.02 13.48
CA LEU A 117 -4.53 -13.21 13.35
C LEU A 117 -5.29 -13.51 12.05
N PRO A 118 -6.62 -13.25 11.97
CA PRO A 118 -7.44 -13.53 10.79
C PRO A 118 -7.27 -12.47 9.69
N ALA A 119 -6.01 -12.12 9.36
CA ALA A 119 -5.60 -11.15 8.36
C ALA A 119 -4.34 -11.65 7.63
N TRP A 120 -3.69 -10.82 6.85
CA TRP A 120 -2.58 -11.18 5.94
C TRP A 120 -1.36 -10.31 6.23
N ARG A 121 -0.34 -10.87 6.87
CA ARG A 121 0.94 -10.18 7.13
C ARG A 121 1.69 -9.87 5.83
N ALA A 122 2.54 -8.84 5.89
CA ALA A 122 3.55 -8.58 4.86
C ALA A 122 4.92 -8.38 5.53
N MET A 123 5.99 -8.58 4.75
CA MET A 123 7.38 -8.53 5.22
C MET A 123 8.25 -7.78 4.19
N HIS A 124 9.24 -8.44 3.70
CA HIS A 124 10.25 -8.13 2.67
C HIS A 124 10.36 -6.66 2.19
N PRO A 125 9.48 -6.14 1.30
CA PRO A 125 9.66 -4.78 0.78
C PRO A 125 9.24 -3.69 1.76
N TYR A 126 8.51 -4.02 2.83
CA TYR A 126 7.75 -3.04 3.61
C TYR A 126 8.28 -2.79 5.02
N THR A 127 8.96 -3.78 5.63
CA THR A 127 9.23 -3.78 7.07
C THR A 127 10.69 -3.62 7.39
N VAL A 128 10.96 -3.18 8.63
CA VAL A 128 12.31 -3.14 9.19
C VAL A 128 12.89 -4.55 9.22
N GLY A 129 14.14 -4.68 8.78
CA GLY A 129 14.97 -5.85 9.05
C GLY A 129 15.81 -5.61 10.29
N LEU A 130 15.97 -6.63 11.11
CA LEU A 130 16.79 -6.57 12.31
C LEU A 130 17.57 -7.87 12.53
N VAL A 131 18.67 -7.74 13.30
CA VAL A 131 19.45 -8.89 13.80
C VAL A 131 20.00 -8.57 15.18
N ALA A 132 19.90 -9.52 16.09
CA ALA A 132 20.59 -9.47 17.38
C ALA A 132 21.99 -10.06 17.24
N LEU A 133 23.01 -9.20 17.25
CA LEU A 133 24.40 -9.58 17.28
C LEU A 133 24.74 -10.16 18.65
N LYS A 134 25.46 -11.28 18.67
CA LYS A 134 25.81 -12.02 19.88
C LYS A 134 27.30 -11.91 20.16
N ASP A 135 27.68 -11.97 21.41
CA ASP A 135 29.07 -12.13 21.82
C ASP A 135 29.61 -13.54 21.52
N ALA A 136 30.87 -13.80 21.85
CA ALA A 136 31.51 -15.10 21.64
C ALA A 136 30.89 -16.25 22.48
N ALA A 137 30.17 -15.92 23.56
CA ALA A 137 29.43 -16.89 24.39
C ALA A 137 28.00 -17.13 23.87
N GLY A 138 27.56 -16.43 22.82
CA GLY A 138 26.24 -16.55 22.23
C GLY A 138 25.16 -15.69 22.89
N LYS A 139 25.53 -14.78 23.83
CA LYS A 139 24.62 -13.84 24.47
C LYS A 139 24.34 -12.67 23.52
N PRO A 140 23.06 -12.27 23.27
CA PRO A 140 22.73 -11.08 22.51
C PRO A 140 23.23 -9.82 23.23
N VAL A 141 23.97 -8.95 22.50
CA VAL A 141 24.58 -7.73 23.06
C VAL A 141 24.16 -6.47 22.29
N LEU A 142 23.97 -6.52 20.97
CA LEU A 142 23.62 -5.37 20.16
C LEU A 142 22.60 -5.75 19.10
N GLU A 143 21.46 -5.08 19.04
CA GLU A 143 20.52 -5.19 17.94
C GLU A 143 20.84 -4.15 16.87
N VAL A 144 21.01 -4.59 15.63
CA VAL A 144 21.17 -3.75 14.45
C VAL A 144 19.93 -3.81 13.60
N ARG A 145 19.45 -2.66 13.14
CA ARG A 145 18.20 -2.51 12.39
C ARG A 145 18.44 -1.71 11.12
N SER A 146 17.65 -2.01 10.07
CA SER A 146 17.57 -1.19 8.85
C SER A 146 16.11 -0.98 8.48
N SER A 147 15.73 0.28 8.24
CA SER A 147 14.39 0.65 7.78
C SER A 147 14.27 0.81 6.26
N LEU A 148 15.27 0.37 5.51
CA LEU A 148 15.19 0.33 4.05
C LEU A 148 14.22 -0.74 3.55
N SER A 149 13.60 -0.46 2.41
CA SER A 149 12.83 -1.44 1.67
C SER A 149 13.71 -2.66 1.30
N TYR A 150 13.20 -3.87 1.51
CA TYR A 150 13.93 -5.14 1.38
C TYR A 150 15.15 -5.23 2.32
N ALA A 151 14.93 -4.90 3.58
CA ALA A 151 15.98 -4.93 4.59
C ALA A 151 16.57 -6.33 4.83
N ASP A 152 15.87 -7.39 4.47
CA ASP A 152 16.34 -8.79 4.44
C ASP A 152 17.46 -9.06 3.40
N LEU A 153 17.65 -8.13 2.45
CA LEU A 153 18.81 -8.12 1.54
C LEU A 153 19.98 -7.30 2.10
N THR A 154 20.00 -7.06 3.40
CA THR A 154 21.04 -6.31 4.12
C THR A 154 21.68 -7.21 5.17
N ALA A 155 23.01 -7.09 5.35
CA ALA A 155 23.75 -7.82 6.38
C ALA A 155 24.55 -6.83 7.25
N ALA A 156 24.61 -7.12 8.54
CA ALA A 156 25.49 -6.47 9.51
C ALA A 156 26.73 -7.34 9.72
N THR A 157 27.90 -6.83 9.36
CA THR A 157 29.18 -7.50 9.52
C THR A 157 29.97 -6.88 10.63
N VAL A 158 30.38 -7.68 11.59
CA VAL A 158 31.26 -7.27 12.69
C VAL A 158 32.70 -7.62 12.29
N LEU A 159 33.57 -6.62 12.28
CA LEU A 159 35.00 -6.72 12.00
C LEU A 159 35.80 -6.37 13.27
N ALA A 160 37.07 -6.79 13.35
CA ALA A 160 37.95 -6.40 14.45
C ALA A 160 38.10 -4.88 14.55
N GLY A 161 38.17 -4.34 15.78
CA GLY A 161 38.56 -2.98 16.09
C GLY A 161 40.07 -2.86 16.39
N SER A 162 40.46 -1.70 16.93
CA SER A 162 41.86 -1.42 17.32
C SER A 162 42.32 -2.26 18.49
N THR A 163 41.41 -2.66 19.37
CA THR A 163 41.68 -3.47 20.57
C THR A 163 40.62 -4.60 20.69
N ALA A 164 40.82 -5.53 21.60
CA ALA A 164 39.94 -6.70 21.76
C ALA A 164 38.50 -6.36 22.23
N ASP A 165 38.35 -5.21 22.90
CA ASP A 165 37.05 -4.69 23.38
C ASP A 165 36.36 -3.76 22.35
N ARG A 166 36.97 -3.55 21.17
CA ARG A 166 36.47 -2.72 20.08
C ARG A 166 36.15 -3.51 18.84
N PHE A 167 35.21 -2.98 18.04
CA PHE A 167 34.80 -3.56 16.78
C PHE A 167 34.41 -2.51 15.74
N THR A 168 34.43 -2.87 14.49
CA THR A 168 33.87 -2.10 13.39
C THR A 168 32.59 -2.77 12.92
N LEU A 169 31.51 -1.99 12.79
CA LEU A 169 30.23 -2.45 12.25
C LEU A 169 30.09 -1.95 10.81
N GLU A 170 29.97 -2.88 9.86
CA GLU A 170 29.62 -2.60 8.48
C GLU A 170 28.22 -3.13 8.18
N VAL A 171 27.32 -2.26 7.68
CA VAL A 171 25.95 -2.64 7.26
C VAL A 171 25.84 -2.42 5.76
N LYS A 172 25.64 -3.51 4.99
CA LYS A 172 25.69 -3.51 3.53
C LYS A 172 24.40 -4.11 2.95
N SER A 173 23.77 -3.38 2.02
CA SER A 173 22.64 -3.89 1.24
C SER A 173 23.13 -4.49 -0.09
N SER A 174 22.81 -5.75 -0.36
CA SER A 174 23.10 -6.39 -1.63
C SER A 174 22.23 -5.85 -2.77
N ARG A 175 21.07 -5.30 -2.45
CA ARG A 175 20.14 -4.70 -3.43
C ARG A 175 20.64 -3.38 -4.00
N THR A 176 21.16 -2.49 -3.14
CA THR A 176 21.55 -1.14 -3.52
C THR A 176 23.06 -0.96 -3.66
N GLY A 177 23.84 -1.88 -3.11
CA GLY A 177 25.29 -1.76 -2.94
C GLY A 177 25.71 -0.73 -1.88
N ALA A 178 24.76 -0.07 -1.22
CA ALA A 178 25.06 0.93 -0.19
C ALA A 178 25.70 0.29 1.04
N VAL A 179 26.73 0.95 1.60
CA VAL A 179 27.45 0.53 2.78
C VAL A 179 27.44 1.63 3.82
N ALA A 180 27.09 1.33 5.06
CA ALA A 180 27.28 2.16 6.22
C ALA A 180 28.37 1.52 7.11
N THR A 181 29.45 2.25 7.40
CA THR A 181 30.55 1.78 8.23
C THR A 181 30.69 2.64 9.48
N PHE A 182 30.73 2.00 10.64
CA PHE A 182 30.93 2.61 11.95
C PHE A 182 32.19 1.98 12.57
N ALA A 183 33.28 2.73 12.51
CA ALA A 183 34.60 2.19 12.87
C ALA A 183 34.87 2.30 14.38
N ASP A 184 35.59 1.32 14.89
CA ASP A 184 36.23 1.31 16.22
C ASP A 184 35.29 1.59 17.39
N LEU A 185 34.08 0.97 17.34
CA LEU A 185 33.02 1.06 18.34
C LEU A 185 33.36 0.28 19.61
N THR A 186 32.72 0.64 20.71
CA THR A 186 32.71 -0.15 21.96
C THR A 186 31.25 -0.34 22.46
N MET A 187 31.04 -1.34 23.32
CA MET A 187 29.77 -1.51 24.05
C MET A 187 29.75 -0.79 25.40
N ASP A 188 30.79 -0.02 25.78
CA ASP A 188 30.79 0.80 26.99
C ASP A 188 29.92 2.06 26.81
N PRO A 189 28.79 2.21 27.54
CA PRO A 189 27.92 3.37 27.45
C PRO A 189 28.59 4.68 27.91
N GLY A 190 29.65 4.61 28.71
CA GLY A 190 30.44 5.77 29.15
C GLY A 190 31.44 6.28 28.11
N SER A 191 31.67 5.54 27.05
CA SER A 191 32.64 5.88 26.00
C SER A 191 32.03 6.83 24.96
N PRO A 192 32.81 7.79 24.44
CA PRO A 192 32.38 8.59 23.27
C PRO A 192 32.22 7.75 22.01
N ASP A 193 32.77 6.54 21.97
CA ASP A 193 32.67 5.59 20.84
C ASP A 193 31.62 4.50 21.08
N TYR A 194 30.69 4.73 22.02
CA TYR A 194 29.60 3.81 22.28
C TYR A 194 28.77 3.53 21.01
N ALA A 195 28.63 2.25 20.66
CA ALA A 195 28.08 1.81 19.40
C ALA A 195 26.67 2.39 19.13
N VAL A 196 25.77 2.35 20.11
CA VAL A 196 24.39 2.83 19.94
C VAL A 196 24.39 4.34 19.65
N SER A 197 25.12 5.12 20.45
CA SER A 197 25.19 6.59 20.28
C SER A 197 25.80 6.97 18.93
N LYS A 198 26.87 6.29 18.49
CA LYS A 198 27.51 6.55 17.18
C LYS A 198 26.59 6.23 16.01
N VAL A 199 25.91 5.07 16.04
CA VAL A 199 24.99 4.68 14.99
C VAL A 199 23.82 5.65 14.91
N LEU A 200 23.20 6.00 16.04
CA LEU A 200 22.06 6.92 16.07
C LEU A 200 22.45 8.35 15.67
N ALA A 201 23.63 8.83 16.06
CA ALA A 201 24.12 10.17 15.68
C ALA A 201 24.38 10.30 14.17
N ALA A 202 24.68 9.20 13.49
CA ALA A 202 24.88 9.16 12.04
C ALA A 202 23.57 9.08 11.23
N TYR A 203 22.42 8.97 11.88
CA TYR A 203 21.14 8.84 11.18
C TYR A 203 20.72 10.16 10.49
N PRO A 204 20.21 10.14 9.24
CA PRO A 204 20.03 8.97 8.39
C PRO A 204 21.33 8.56 7.66
N SER A 205 21.91 7.44 8.10
CA SER A 205 23.05 6.82 7.43
C SER A 205 22.64 6.09 6.14
N PRO A 206 23.57 5.72 5.27
CA PRO A 206 23.30 4.70 4.26
C PRO A 206 22.63 3.47 4.90
N ASN A 207 21.63 2.89 4.22
CA ASN A 207 20.80 1.80 4.74
C ASN A 207 19.92 2.16 5.97
N GLN A 208 19.81 3.44 6.35
CA GLN A 208 18.95 3.92 7.44
C GLN A 208 19.12 3.05 8.71
N VAL A 209 20.38 2.91 9.13
CA VAL A 209 20.77 2.02 10.22
C VAL A 209 20.45 2.66 11.57
N THR A 210 19.86 1.87 12.46
CA THR A 210 19.73 2.18 13.89
C THR A 210 20.21 0.99 14.73
N ALA A 211 20.46 1.24 16.01
CA ALA A 211 20.93 0.20 16.93
C ALA A 211 20.28 0.33 18.31
N ARG A 212 20.17 -0.80 19.01
CA ARG A 212 19.72 -0.88 20.40
C ARG A 212 20.65 -1.78 21.20
N ASP A 213 21.02 -1.35 22.40
CA ASP A 213 21.75 -2.18 23.34
C ASP A 213 20.83 -3.27 23.93
N LEU A 214 21.26 -4.50 23.88
CA LEU A 214 20.57 -5.65 24.47
C LEU A 214 21.16 -6.09 25.81
N ASP A 215 22.31 -5.52 26.20
CA ASP A 215 23.01 -5.82 27.45
C ASP A 215 23.59 -4.55 28.11
N PRO A 216 22.74 -3.59 28.57
CA PRO A 216 23.18 -2.29 29.06
C PRO A 216 24.13 -2.33 30.28
N SER A 217 24.22 -3.49 30.93
CA SER A 217 25.14 -3.72 32.05
C SER A 217 26.48 -4.33 31.64
N GLY A 218 26.59 -4.78 30.37
CA GLY A 218 27.79 -5.42 29.83
C GLY A 218 28.53 -4.51 28.84
N THR A 219 29.82 -4.78 28.69
CA THR A 219 30.68 -4.07 27.74
C THR A 219 31.31 -5.00 26.71
N THR A 220 30.87 -6.27 26.67
CA THR A 220 31.43 -7.28 25.78
C THR A 220 31.02 -6.98 24.31
N PRO A 221 31.98 -6.88 23.38
CA PRO A 221 31.68 -6.63 21.99
C PRO A 221 30.99 -7.85 21.31
N PRO A 222 30.22 -7.63 20.24
CA PRO A 222 29.68 -8.72 19.44
C PRO A 222 30.82 -9.49 18.75
N ALA A 223 30.59 -10.80 18.56
CA ALA A 223 31.52 -11.67 17.85
C ALA A 223 31.64 -11.28 16.38
N GLN A 224 32.84 -11.42 15.81
CA GLN A 224 33.11 -11.15 14.40
C GLN A 224 32.32 -12.08 13.49
N GLY A 225 31.84 -11.55 12.36
CA GLY A 225 31.13 -12.29 11.35
C GLY A 225 30.02 -11.50 10.66
N ALA A 226 29.50 -12.06 9.58
CA ALA A 226 28.38 -11.50 8.83
C ALA A 226 27.05 -12.07 9.34
N ASN A 227 26.10 -11.19 9.59
CA ASN A 227 24.79 -11.52 10.16
C ASN A 227 23.70 -10.90 9.26
N PRO A 228 22.92 -11.70 8.51
CA PRO A 228 21.82 -11.17 7.70
C PRO A 228 20.73 -10.60 8.59
N LEU A 229 20.12 -9.50 8.16
CA LEU A 229 18.93 -8.94 8.80
C LEU A 229 17.70 -9.74 8.37
N VAL A 230 16.72 -9.85 9.26
CA VAL A 230 15.45 -10.54 9.00
C VAL A 230 14.30 -9.53 9.04
N SER A 231 13.55 -9.43 7.94
CA SER A 231 12.33 -8.62 7.87
C SER A 231 11.29 -9.12 8.86
N GLN A 232 10.62 -8.19 9.53
CA GLN A 232 9.63 -8.50 10.56
C GLN A 232 8.22 -8.56 9.96
N PRO A 233 7.40 -9.56 10.32
CA PRO A 233 6.03 -9.65 9.80
C PRO A 233 5.10 -8.62 10.44
N VAL A 234 4.39 -7.85 9.61
CA VAL A 234 3.43 -6.80 10.04
C VAL A 234 2.13 -6.92 9.29
N LEU A 235 1.00 -6.72 9.98
CA LEU A 235 -0.31 -6.55 9.35
C LEU A 235 -0.49 -5.08 8.96
N PHE A 236 -0.72 -4.82 7.68
CA PHE A 236 -0.94 -3.47 7.16
C PHE A 236 -2.43 -3.19 6.95
N ALA A 237 -2.91 -2.07 7.50
CA ALA A 237 -4.31 -1.65 7.32
C ALA A 237 -4.68 -1.48 5.84
N VAL A 238 -3.76 -0.94 5.02
CA VAL A 238 -3.97 -0.82 3.58
C VAL A 238 -4.12 -2.18 2.91
N HIS A 239 -3.29 -3.17 3.25
CA HIS A 239 -3.40 -4.52 2.69
C HIS A 239 -4.72 -5.18 3.08
N THR A 240 -5.05 -5.12 4.37
CA THR A 240 -6.33 -5.63 4.89
C THR A 240 -7.50 -4.95 4.17
N GLY A 241 -7.48 -3.62 4.04
CA GLY A 241 -8.53 -2.86 3.37
C GLY A 241 -8.70 -3.24 1.90
N MET A 242 -7.60 -3.28 1.13
CA MET A 242 -7.64 -3.66 -0.28
C MET A 242 -8.20 -5.07 -0.49
N ILE A 243 -7.79 -6.03 0.34
CA ILE A 243 -8.25 -7.43 0.25
C ILE A 243 -9.72 -7.55 0.68
N THR A 244 -10.12 -6.91 1.79
CA THR A 244 -11.46 -7.08 2.35
C THR A 244 -12.53 -6.22 1.70
N TYR A 245 -12.17 -5.15 0.98
CA TYR A 245 -13.12 -4.31 0.24
C TYR A 245 -13.97 -5.10 -0.76
N PRO A 246 -13.41 -5.85 -1.73
CA PRO A 246 -14.22 -6.66 -2.65
C PRO A 246 -14.96 -7.80 -1.94
N ILE A 247 -14.43 -8.34 -0.83
CA ILE A 247 -15.10 -9.37 -0.02
C ILE A 247 -16.37 -8.81 0.62
N ALA A 248 -16.29 -7.63 1.25
CA ALA A 248 -17.43 -6.94 1.84
C ALA A 248 -18.43 -6.47 0.75
N SER A 249 -17.93 -6.04 -0.42
CA SER A 249 -18.75 -5.66 -1.57
C SER A 249 -19.60 -6.83 -2.07
N PHE A 250 -19.04 -8.04 -2.19
CA PHE A 250 -19.82 -9.25 -2.53
C PHE A 250 -20.97 -9.45 -1.55
N ALA A 251 -20.67 -9.40 -0.25
CA ALA A 251 -21.69 -9.62 0.78
C ALA A 251 -22.81 -8.56 0.70
N ARG A 252 -22.46 -7.28 0.52
CA ARG A 252 -23.45 -6.21 0.32
C ARG A 252 -24.30 -6.46 -0.91
N ILE A 253 -23.70 -6.82 -2.05
CA ILE A 253 -24.44 -7.09 -3.30
C ILE A 253 -25.44 -8.20 -3.07
N VAL A 254 -25.03 -9.32 -2.50
CA VAL A 254 -25.91 -10.46 -2.24
C VAL A 254 -27.04 -10.09 -1.30
N LEU A 255 -26.75 -9.41 -0.19
CA LEU A 255 -27.76 -9.06 0.81
C LEU A 255 -28.75 -7.99 0.34
N SER A 256 -28.34 -7.13 -0.60
CA SER A 256 -29.19 -6.06 -1.14
C SER A 256 -29.99 -6.46 -2.38
N THR A 257 -29.66 -7.59 -3.03
CA THR A 257 -30.31 -8.05 -4.26
C THR A 257 -31.24 -9.24 -3.93
N PRO A 258 -32.56 -9.12 -4.03
CA PRO A 258 -33.51 -10.17 -3.61
C PRO A 258 -33.22 -11.55 -4.24
N GLU A 259 -32.92 -11.59 -5.53
CA GLU A 259 -32.67 -12.82 -6.30
C GLU A 259 -31.40 -13.52 -5.82
N LEU A 260 -30.33 -12.78 -5.55
CA LEU A 260 -29.09 -13.33 -5.01
C LEU A 260 -29.27 -13.80 -3.57
N ARG A 261 -30.00 -13.03 -2.77
CA ARG A 261 -30.32 -13.40 -1.37
C ARG A 261 -31.18 -14.67 -1.28
N ALA A 262 -32.03 -14.93 -2.26
CA ALA A 262 -32.80 -16.17 -2.34
C ALA A 262 -31.93 -17.39 -2.70
N ASN A 263 -30.77 -17.19 -3.31
CA ASN A 263 -29.83 -18.27 -3.60
C ASN A 263 -29.09 -18.67 -2.31
N ARG A 264 -29.34 -19.89 -1.82
CA ARG A 264 -28.81 -20.41 -0.56
C ARG A 264 -27.27 -20.39 -0.53
N ARG A 265 -26.59 -20.70 -1.65
CA ARG A 265 -25.13 -20.72 -1.75
C ARG A 265 -24.56 -19.31 -1.58
N TYR A 266 -25.09 -18.33 -2.34
CA TYR A 266 -24.61 -16.95 -2.23
C TYR A 266 -24.91 -16.35 -0.85
N LEU A 267 -26.08 -16.63 -0.27
CA LEU A 267 -26.41 -16.15 1.06
C LEU A 267 -25.48 -16.73 2.13
N ALA A 268 -25.11 -18.02 2.04
CA ALA A 268 -24.16 -18.64 2.96
C ALA A 268 -22.79 -17.98 2.83
N LYS A 269 -22.27 -17.80 1.60
CA LYS A 269 -20.99 -17.12 1.33
C LYS A 269 -21.01 -15.67 1.77
N ALA A 270 -22.10 -14.94 1.57
CA ALA A 270 -22.22 -13.56 2.05
C ALA A 270 -22.07 -13.44 3.57
N LYS A 271 -22.66 -14.36 4.33
CA LYS A 271 -22.53 -14.40 5.80
C LYS A 271 -21.12 -14.74 6.24
N GLU A 272 -20.50 -15.74 5.60
CA GLU A 272 -19.11 -16.15 5.85
C GLU A 272 -18.15 -14.99 5.58
N TYR A 273 -18.27 -14.33 4.44
CA TYR A 273 -17.41 -13.22 4.00
C TYR A 273 -17.59 -11.95 4.86
N LEU A 274 -18.83 -11.69 5.31
CA LEU A 274 -19.03 -10.63 6.32
C LEU A 274 -18.31 -10.91 7.61
N ALA A 275 -18.38 -12.13 8.12
CA ALA A 275 -17.69 -12.53 9.36
C ALA A 275 -16.17 -12.40 9.17
N ALA A 276 -15.64 -12.88 8.05
CA ALA A 276 -14.22 -12.80 7.72
C ALA A 276 -13.73 -11.34 7.59
N ALA A 277 -14.45 -10.48 6.86
CA ALA A 277 -14.10 -9.09 6.70
C ALA A 277 -14.14 -8.33 8.05
N LYS A 278 -15.16 -8.57 8.88
CA LYS A 278 -15.26 -8.00 10.23
C LYS A 278 -14.08 -8.40 11.11
N ALA A 279 -13.73 -9.69 11.13
CA ALA A 279 -12.60 -10.19 11.90
C ALA A 279 -11.27 -9.59 11.45
N ALA A 280 -11.07 -9.46 10.13
CA ALA A 280 -9.84 -8.90 9.57
C ALA A 280 -9.69 -7.41 9.87
N VAL A 281 -10.74 -6.58 9.74
CA VAL A 281 -10.62 -5.15 10.01
C VAL A 281 -10.47 -4.85 11.51
N ALA A 282 -10.99 -5.72 12.38
CA ALA A 282 -10.89 -5.54 13.83
C ALA A 282 -9.45 -5.62 14.35
N VAL A 283 -8.52 -6.28 13.64
CA VAL A 283 -7.10 -6.34 14.03
C VAL A 283 -6.44 -4.96 14.05
N HIS A 284 -7.03 -3.98 13.34
CA HIS A 284 -6.57 -2.60 13.23
C HIS A 284 -7.22 -1.63 14.24
N ASP A 285 -8.06 -2.12 15.18
CA ASP A 285 -8.70 -1.25 16.17
C ASP A 285 -7.70 -0.52 17.05
N ARG A 286 -6.55 -1.13 17.34
CA ARG A 286 -5.46 -0.51 18.12
C ARG A 286 -4.80 0.68 17.41
N GLU A 287 -4.90 0.74 16.09
CA GLU A 287 -4.32 1.78 15.23
C GLU A 287 -5.25 2.99 15.06
N TRP A 288 -6.54 2.82 15.40
CA TRP A 288 -7.56 3.84 15.25
C TRP A 288 -7.33 5.05 16.17
N ARG A 289 -7.45 6.25 15.61
CA ARG A 289 -7.46 7.51 16.35
C ARG A 289 -8.67 8.34 15.94
N GLN A 290 -9.22 9.07 16.93
CA GLN A 290 -10.28 10.05 16.71
C GLN A 290 -9.68 11.44 16.91
N ASP A 291 -10.09 12.38 16.05
CA ASP A 291 -9.71 13.77 16.13
C ASP A 291 -10.75 14.54 16.95
N ASP A 292 -10.35 15.58 17.67
CA ASP A 292 -11.22 16.41 18.50
C ASP A 292 -12.35 17.10 17.69
N ASP A 293 -12.12 17.33 16.39
CA ASP A 293 -13.08 17.92 15.46
C ASP A 293 -14.00 16.90 14.77
N GLY A 294 -13.97 15.66 15.26
CA GLY A 294 -14.84 14.55 14.85
C GLY A 294 -14.36 13.80 13.60
N GLY A 295 -13.13 14.00 13.16
CA GLY A 295 -12.45 13.15 12.18
C GLY A 295 -12.00 11.81 12.78
N GLY A 296 -11.32 11.02 11.96
CA GLY A 296 -10.67 9.79 12.38
C GLY A 296 -9.73 9.25 11.31
N HIS A 297 -8.64 8.65 11.77
CA HIS A 297 -7.57 8.12 10.94
C HIS A 297 -6.89 6.93 11.61
N LEU A 298 -5.88 6.37 10.97
CA LEU A 298 -5.06 5.30 11.54
C LEU A 298 -3.61 5.78 11.70
N ILE A 299 -2.96 5.26 12.75
CA ILE A 299 -1.53 5.42 12.98
C ILE A 299 -0.84 4.07 12.97
N TRP A 300 0.42 4.02 12.60
CA TRP A 300 1.26 2.91 13.01
C TRP A 300 1.63 3.08 14.48
N VAL A 301 1.27 2.10 15.29
CA VAL A 301 1.58 2.15 16.72
C VAL A 301 3.09 2.14 16.89
N LYS A 302 3.62 2.98 17.80
CA LYS A 302 5.05 3.01 18.14
C LYS A 302 5.55 1.60 18.50
N GLY A 303 6.71 1.23 17.96
CA GLY A 303 7.29 -0.11 18.09
C GLY A 303 6.79 -1.11 17.04
N THR A 304 5.88 -0.72 16.13
CA THR A 304 5.63 -1.52 14.92
C THR A 304 6.90 -1.47 14.06
N PRO A 305 7.45 -2.62 13.59
CA PRO A 305 8.74 -2.64 12.90
C PRO A 305 8.67 -2.05 11.48
N LEU A 306 8.47 -0.74 11.43
CA LEU A 306 8.35 0.11 10.25
C LEU A 306 9.19 1.38 10.44
N GLY A 307 9.69 1.94 9.35
CA GLY A 307 10.39 3.23 9.39
C GLY A 307 9.50 4.45 9.71
N TYR A 308 8.20 4.24 9.91
CA TYR A 308 7.20 5.29 10.17
C TYR A 308 6.36 4.99 11.43
N ASP A 309 6.82 4.09 12.28
CA ASP A 309 6.11 3.75 13.51
C ASP A 309 5.91 4.99 14.41
N GLY A 310 4.81 5.04 15.12
CA GLY A 310 4.40 6.17 15.93
C GLY A 310 3.83 7.36 15.13
N THR A 311 3.66 7.24 13.81
CA THR A 311 3.13 8.31 12.95
C THR A 311 1.81 7.94 12.29
N GLU A 312 1.12 8.93 11.73
CA GLU A 312 -0.10 8.78 10.98
C GLU A 312 0.15 8.05 9.66
N MET A 313 -0.77 7.16 9.28
CA MET A 313 -0.70 6.46 8.00
C MET A 313 -0.96 7.43 6.83
N PRO A 314 -0.38 7.17 5.64
CA PRO A 314 -0.74 7.89 4.42
C PRO A 314 -2.24 7.90 4.17
N THR A 315 -2.74 8.96 3.52
CA THR A 315 -4.17 9.14 3.24
C THR A 315 -4.77 7.93 2.56
N ASN A 316 -4.18 7.46 1.47
CA ASN A 316 -4.64 6.28 0.73
C ASN A 316 -4.63 4.99 1.58
N GLN A 317 -3.73 4.87 2.56
CA GLN A 317 -3.62 3.66 3.37
C GLN A 317 -4.76 3.51 4.38
N PHE A 318 -5.11 4.56 5.10
CA PHE A 318 -6.26 4.47 6.00
C PHE A 318 -7.60 4.48 5.24
N LEU A 319 -7.69 5.17 4.08
CA LEU A 319 -8.89 5.16 3.25
C LEU A 319 -9.13 3.81 2.56
N ALA A 320 -8.10 3.02 2.27
CA ALA A 320 -8.26 1.65 1.80
C ALA A 320 -9.03 0.79 2.82
N LEU A 321 -8.72 0.90 4.13
CA LEU A 321 -9.52 0.23 5.16
C LEU A 321 -10.93 0.85 5.27
N GLY A 322 -11.02 2.17 5.03
CA GLY A 322 -12.28 2.91 4.97
C GLY A 322 -13.26 2.39 3.91
N LEU A 323 -12.75 1.91 2.75
CA LEU A 323 -13.57 1.24 1.73
C LEU A 323 -14.33 0.05 2.33
N THR A 324 -13.64 -0.78 3.11
CA THR A 324 -14.27 -1.92 3.78
C THR A 324 -15.27 -1.49 4.82
N TYR A 325 -14.97 -0.46 5.64
CA TYR A 325 -15.93 0.07 6.60
C TYR A 325 -17.20 0.58 5.93
N ALA A 326 -17.09 1.27 4.80
CA ALA A 326 -18.24 1.77 4.05
C ALA A 326 -19.13 0.62 3.52
N GLU A 327 -18.52 -0.45 3.00
CA GLU A 327 -19.27 -1.62 2.52
C GLU A 327 -19.89 -2.43 3.68
N LEU A 328 -19.18 -2.60 4.80
CA LEU A 328 -19.72 -3.25 6.00
C LEU A 328 -20.89 -2.44 6.58
N ALA A 329 -20.81 -1.13 6.62
CA ALA A 329 -21.91 -0.25 7.05
C ALA A 329 -23.15 -0.44 6.18
N ALA A 330 -22.97 -0.49 4.85
CA ALA A 330 -24.06 -0.68 3.90
C ALA A 330 -24.67 -2.09 3.98
N ALA A 331 -23.84 -3.11 4.18
CA ALA A 331 -24.29 -4.51 4.26
C ALA A 331 -25.01 -4.83 5.58
N THR A 332 -24.58 -4.26 6.69
CA THR A 332 -25.04 -4.65 8.04
C THR A 332 -25.92 -3.62 8.72
N ARG A 333 -25.87 -2.35 8.29
CA ARG A 333 -26.44 -1.19 8.95
C ARG A 333 -25.88 -0.95 10.38
N ASP A 334 -24.72 -1.51 10.68
CA ASP A 334 -24.05 -1.33 11.95
C ASP A 334 -23.49 0.09 12.06
N PRO A 335 -23.90 0.85 13.11
CA PRO A 335 -23.47 2.23 13.30
C PRO A 335 -21.97 2.36 13.54
N PHE A 336 -21.30 1.33 14.06
CA PHE A 336 -19.86 1.33 14.29
C PHE A 336 -19.06 1.55 12.99
N TYR A 337 -19.36 0.76 11.95
CA TYR A 337 -18.68 0.91 10.65
C TYR A 337 -19.06 2.20 9.95
N ALA A 338 -20.33 2.60 10.09
CA ALA A 338 -20.80 3.87 9.53
C ALA A 338 -20.11 5.08 10.17
N ASP A 339 -19.88 5.06 11.49
CA ASP A 339 -19.17 6.13 12.19
C ASP A 339 -17.71 6.21 11.73
N ARG A 340 -16.99 5.09 11.68
CA ARG A 340 -15.61 5.06 11.20
C ARG A 340 -15.46 5.60 9.77
N ALA A 341 -16.31 5.13 8.85
CA ALA A 341 -16.29 5.63 7.47
C ALA A 341 -16.59 7.13 7.38
N ARG A 342 -17.54 7.66 8.18
CA ARG A 342 -17.86 9.10 8.23
C ARG A 342 -16.70 9.93 8.78
N ARG A 343 -16.02 9.45 9.82
CA ARG A 343 -14.88 10.14 10.42
C ARG A 343 -13.70 10.17 9.47
N MET A 344 -13.38 9.06 8.80
CA MET A 344 -12.35 9.01 7.76
C MET A 344 -12.68 9.96 6.59
N ALA A 345 -13.95 10.00 6.14
CA ALA A 345 -14.38 10.91 5.09
C ALA A 345 -14.23 12.39 5.52
N ARG A 346 -14.47 12.70 6.80
CA ARG A 346 -14.27 14.06 7.34
C ARG A 346 -12.79 14.42 7.40
N THR A 347 -11.92 13.52 7.84
CA THR A 347 -10.47 13.72 7.83
C THR A 347 -9.97 13.96 6.41
N PHE A 348 -10.36 13.13 5.45
CA PHE A 348 -9.96 13.31 4.06
C PHE A 348 -10.45 14.63 3.47
N ALA A 349 -11.71 15.00 3.71
CA ALA A 349 -12.26 16.26 3.19
C ALA A 349 -11.47 17.50 3.66
N ARG A 350 -10.88 17.48 4.87
CA ARG A 350 -10.04 18.59 5.39
C ARG A 350 -8.65 18.64 4.76
N GLU A 351 -8.18 17.52 4.25
CA GLU A 351 -6.89 17.43 3.57
C GLU A 351 -6.95 17.90 2.11
N LEU A 352 -8.16 18.07 1.56
CA LEU A 352 -8.34 18.54 0.18
C LEU A 352 -8.09 20.05 0.07
N THR A 353 -7.43 20.46 -1.00
CA THR A 353 -7.27 21.83 -1.43
C THR A 353 -7.91 22.00 -2.81
N VAL A 354 -8.56 23.10 -3.06
CA VAL A 354 -9.12 23.45 -4.38
C VAL A 354 -8.11 24.32 -5.10
N ASP A 355 -7.71 23.93 -6.30
CA ASP A 355 -6.78 24.68 -7.14
C ASP A 355 -7.48 25.67 -8.09
N ALA A 356 -6.72 26.30 -9.01
CA ALA A 356 -7.22 27.31 -9.94
C ALA A 356 -8.21 26.73 -10.98
N ASP A 357 -8.17 25.44 -11.25
CA ASP A 357 -9.06 24.74 -12.18
C ASP A 357 -10.31 24.18 -11.48
N ASP A 358 -10.58 24.60 -10.23
CA ASP A 358 -11.63 24.06 -9.36
C ASP A 358 -11.52 22.53 -9.23
N ALA A 359 -10.28 22.01 -9.20
CA ALA A 359 -9.95 20.61 -8.98
C ALA A 359 -9.46 20.39 -7.53
N TYR A 360 -9.63 19.18 -7.02
CA TYR A 360 -9.04 18.80 -5.75
C TYR A 360 -7.60 18.36 -5.89
N THR A 361 -6.75 18.84 -4.96
CA THR A 361 -5.38 18.36 -4.77
C THR A 361 -5.17 18.01 -3.30
N TRP A 362 -4.28 17.05 -3.01
CA TRP A 362 -3.97 16.65 -1.64
C TRP A 362 -2.58 16.00 -1.52
N SER A 363 -2.11 15.93 -0.28
CA SER A 363 -0.83 15.32 0.04
C SER A 363 -0.95 13.83 0.29
N TYR A 364 0.09 13.08 -0.03
CA TYR A 364 0.22 11.66 0.28
C TYR A 364 0.14 11.40 1.81
N TRP A 365 0.87 12.21 2.59
CA TRP A 365 0.83 12.19 4.05
C TRP A 365 -0.16 13.23 4.55
N PRO A 366 -0.99 12.91 5.56
CA PRO A 366 -1.87 13.90 6.19
C PRO A 366 -1.05 15.09 6.70
N ARG A 367 -1.49 16.33 6.40
CA ARG A 367 -0.73 17.54 6.75
C ARG A 367 -0.57 17.77 8.25
N PHE A 368 -1.49 17.23 9.05
CA PHE A 368 -1.41 17.23 10.51
C PHE A 368 -0.44 16.18 11.07
N GLY A 369 0.00 15.23 10.25
CA GLY A 369 0.78 14.06 10.67
C GLY A 369 2.26 14.37 10.89
N LYS A 370 2.88 13.60 11.80
CA LYS A 370 4.30 13.71 12.14
C LYS A 370 5.23 13.45 10.96
N THR A 371 4.87 12.52 10.07
CA THR A 371 5.68 12.28 8.86
C THR A 371 5.65 13.48 7.92
N TYR A 372 4.51 14.17 7.78
CA TYR A 372 4.41 15.37 6.95
C TYR A 372 5.16 16.56 7.57
N GLN A 373 5.00 16.78 8.88
CA GLN A 373 5.58 17.93 9.60
C GLN A 373 7.07 17.77 9.89
N GLY A 374 7.50 16.54 10.16
CA GLY A 374 8.81 16.23 10.68
C GLY A 374 8.80 16.06 12.20
N PHE A 375 9.83 15.41 12.74
CA PHE A 375 10.05 15.20 14.17
C PHE A 375 11.53 14.99 14.47
N THR A 376 11.92 15.18 15.72
CA THR A 376 13.28 15.00 16.23
C THR A 376 13.34 13.83 17.20
N ALA A 377 14.53 13.42 17.58
CA ALA A 377 14.74 12.38 18.60
C ALA A 377 14.10 12.74 19.96
N ALA A 378 14.07 14.03 20.30
CA ALA A 378 13.47 14.52 21.54
C ALA A 378 11.94 14.34 21.59
N ASP A 379 11.28 14.28 20.43
CA ASP A 379 9.84 14.06 20.35
C ASP A 379 9.43 12.61 20.67
N GLY A 380 10.38 11.67 20.65
CA GLY A 380 10.16 10.27 21.01
C GLY A 380 9.08 9.58 20.17
N VAL A 381 8.88 9.98 18.92
CA VAL A 381 7.79 9.54 18.04
C VAL A 381 7.96 8.08 17.67
N SER A 382 9.10 7.71 17.10
CA SER A 382 9.40 6.39 16.54
C SER A 382 10.43 5.64 17.37
N GLU A 383 10.35 4.31 17.36
CA GLU A 383 11.39 3.43 17.91
C GLU A 383 12.47 3.09 16.89
N PHE A 384 12.12 3.08 15.61
CA PHE A 384 13.00 2.63 14.52
C PHE A 384 13.62 3.77 13.73
N THR A 385 13.06 4.97 13.81
CA THR A 385 13.49 6.16 13.07
C THR A 385 13.65 7.34 14.03
N PRO A 386 14.89 7.71 14.43
CA PRO A 386 15.10 8.74 15.46
C PRO A 386 14.57 10.12 15.08
N SER A 387 14.55 10.45 13.79
CA SER A 387 14.09 11.75 13.31
C SER A 387 13.54 11.68 11.90
N GLY A 388 12.66 12.61 11.55
CA GLY A 388 12.11 12.79 10.21
C GLY A 388 12.13 14.27 9.81
N ARG A 389 12.56 14.57 8.57
CA ARG A 389 12.66 15.96 8.07
C ARG A 389 11.32 16.56 7.63
N GLY A 390 10.25 15.78 7.66
CA GLY A 390 8.98 16.12 7.05
C GLY A 390 8.94 15.76 5.56
N ALA A 391 7.82 15.15 5.15
CA ALA A 391 7.59 14.68 3.78
C ALA A 391 6.33 15.31 3.21
N LYS A 392 6.49 16.42 2.47
CA LYS A 392 5.39 17.21 1.85
C LYS A 392 5.08 16.72 0.44
N GLN A 393 5.04 15.40 0.25
CA GLN A 393 4.78 14.79 -1.03
C GLN A 393 3.30 14.95 -1.40
N ILE A 394 3.05 15.40 -2.63
CA ILE A 394 1.70 15.38 -3.22
C ILE A 394 1.34 13.95 -3.60
N GLU A 395 0.07 13.59 -3.48
CA GLU A 395 -0.45 12.27 -3.84
C GLU A 395 -0.23 11.95 -5.32
N ASP A 396 -0.08 10.67 -5.63
CA ASP A 396 0.10 10.23 -7.02
C ASP A 396 -1.20 9.62 -7.60
N LEU A 397 -1.20 9.42 -8.93
CA LEU A 397 -2.34 8.91 -9.68
C LEU A 397 -2.85 7.56 -9.15
N SER A 398 -1.94 6.62 -8.84
CA SER A 398 -2.33 5.25 -8.51
C SER A 398 -2.86 5.10 -7.08
N HIS A 399 -2.26 5.81 -6.14
CA HIS A 399 -2.72 5.89 -4.76
C HIS A 399 -3.98 6.77 -4.65
N GLY A 400 -3.99 7.92 -5.32
CA GLY A 400 -5.15 8.80 -5.39
C GLY A 400 -6.41 8.12 -5.96
N ALA A 401 -6.26 7.09 -6.80
CA ALA A 401 -7.40 6.29 -7.24
C ALA A 401 -8.09 5.55 -6.08
N ILE A 402 -7.38 5.15 -5.02
CA ILE A 402 -7.97 4.56 -3.81
C ILE A 402 -8.79 5.61 -3.07
N ASP A 403 -8.24 6.81 -2.93
CA ASP A 403 -8.87 7.93 -2.24
C ASP A 403 -10.18 8.36 -2.92
N VAL A 404 -10.15 8.45 -4.27
CA VAL A 404 -11.31 8.79 -5.08
C VAL A 404 -12.37 7.70 -5.07
N GLU A 405 -11.97 6.42 -5.11
CA GLU A 405 -12.90 5.29 -4.94
C GLU A 405 -13.59 5.36 -3.57
N PHE A 406 -12.83 5.66 -2.49
CA PHE A 406 -13.40 5.85 -1.16
C PHE A 406 -14.41 7.02 -1.13
N ALA A 407 -14.04 8.19 -1.67
CA ALA A 407 -14.93 9.36 -1.72
C ALA A 407 -16.24 9.06 -2.46
N ALA A 408 -16.15 8.37 -3.61
CA ALA A 408 -17.32 7.96 -4.39
C ALA A 408 -18.17 6.92 -3.63
N LEU A 409 -17.54 5.98 -2.94
CA LEU A 409 -18.22 4.92 -2.18
C LEU A 409 -18.98 5.49 -0.97
N VAL A 410 -18.34 6.33 -0.14
CA VAL A 410 -19.02 6.95 1.01
C VAL A 410 -20.12 7.91 0.57
N ARG A 411 -19.98 8.58 -0.59
CA ARG A 411 -21.08 9.34 -1.20
C ARG A 411 -22.25 8.44 -1.57
N ARG A 412 -21.99 7.31 -2.26
CA ARG A 412 -23.00 6.31 -2.63
C ARG A 412 -23.80 5.83 -1.42
N HIS A 413 -23.11 5.58 -0.30
CA HIS A 413 -23.73 5.11 0.96
C HIS A 413 -24.19 6.24 1.89
N ARG A 414 -24.11 7.51 1.46
CA ARG A 414 -24.52 8.69 2.23
C ARG A 414 -23.72 8.88 3.54
N LEU A 415 -22.47 8.47 3.54
CA LEU A 415 -21.57 8.56 4.69
C LEU A 415 -20.62 9.75 4.63
N GLY A 416 -20.40 10.39 3.45
CA GLY A 416 -19.53 11.55 3.26
C GLY A 416 -19.66 12.17 1.87
N PHE A 417 -18.91 13.22 1.58
CA PHE A 417 -18.81 13.89 0.27
C PHE A 417 -20.17 14.20 -0.36
N ARG A 418 -21.05 14.91 0.40
CA ARG A 418 -22.43 15.23 -0.01
C ARG A 418 -22.54 16.49 -0.85
N GLY A 419 -21.46 17.27 -0.96
CA GLY A 419 -21.42 18.48 -1.76
C GLY A 419 -21.69 18.19 -3.24
N ALA A 420 -22.46 19.04 -3.91
CA ALA A 420 -22.80 18.83 -5.33
C ALA A 420 -21.53 18.85 -6.21
N ALA A 421 -20.54 19.67 -5.85
CA ALA A 421 -19.30 19.86 -6.61
C ALA A 421 -18.23 18.78 -6.35
N ASP A 422 -18.32 17.99 -5.26
CA ASP A 422 -17.21 17.14 -4.83
C ASP A 422 -16.74 16.18 -5.92
N MET A 423 -17.66 15.44 -6.52
CA MET A 423 -17.28 14.46 -7.57
C MET A 423 -16.76 15.15 -8.83
N GLY A 424 -17.27 16.33 -9.16
CA GLY A 424 -16.78 17.15 -10.25
C GLY A 424 -15.35 17.62 -10.02
N ARG A 425 -14.99 18.00 -8.79
CA ARG A 425 -13.63 18.41 -8.44
C ARG A 425 -12.64 17.26 -8.52
N PHE A 426 -13.00 16.06 -8.02
CA PHE A 426 -12.19 14.86 -8.23
C PHE A 426 -12.04 14.49 -9.72
N ALA A 427 -13.11 14.64 -10.51
CA ALA A 427 -13.03 14.40 -11.95
C ALA A 427 -12.09 15.39 -12.64
N ARG A 428 -12.11 16.69 -12.23
CA ARG A 428 -11.19 17.72 -12.75
C ARG A 428 -9.75 17.48 -12.30
N THR A 429 -9.50 16.90 -11.12
CA THR A 429 -8.15 16.42 -10.76
C THR A 429 -7.60 15.51 -11.86
N PHE A 430 -8.42 14.58 -12.36
CA PHE A 430 -7.99 13.74 -13.46
C PHE A 430 -7.86 14.52 -14.78
N SER A 431 -8.92 15.22 -15.20
CA SER A 431 -9.02 15.80 -16.53
C SER A 431 -8.16 17.06 -16.74
N LYS A 432 -7.84 17.81 -15.67
CA LYS A 432 -7.06 19.05 -15.74
C LYS A 432 -5.62 18.88 -15.29
N ASN A 433 -5.41 18.06 -14.23
CA ASN A 433 -4.09 17.94 -13.63
C ASN A 433 -3.34 16.68 -14.12
N LEU A 434 -4.04 15.55 -14.26
CA LEU A 434 -3.37 14.29 -14.59
C LEU A 434 -3.32 13.99 -16.08
N ALA A 435 -4.42 14.15 -16.81
CA ALA A 435 -4.52 13.79 -18.23
C ALA A 435 -3.61 14.67 -19.11
N THR A 436 -2.73 14.03 -19.89
CA THR A 436 -1.80 14.74 -20.79
C THR A 436 -1.35 13.83 -21.94
N THR A 437 -0.47 14.35 -22.80
CA THR A 437 0.22 13.56 -23.81
C THR A 437 1.73 13.63 -23.59
N ASP A 438 2.45 12.62 -24.07
CA ASP A 438 3.90 12.67 -24.12
C ASP A 438 4.38 13.58 -25.28
N PRO A 439 5.70 13.84 -25.42
CA PRO A 439 6.22 14.68 -26.51
C PRO A 439 5.93 14.16 -27.94
N ALA A 440 5.58 12.89 -28.09
CA ALA A 440 5.15 12.29 -29.36
C ALA A 440 3.64 12.40 -29.59
N GLY A 441 2.88 13.05 -28.67
CA GLY A 441 1.44 13.20 -28.76
C GLY A 441 0.66 11.97 -28.30
N VAL A 442 1.31 10.96 -27.69
CA VAL A 442 0.65 9.74 -27.21
C VAL A 442 0.02 10.00 -25.85
N PRO A 443 -1.25 9.61 -25.63
CA PRO A 443 -1.93 9.80 -24.34
C PRO A 443 -1.16 9.17 -23.18
N THR A 444 -1.01 9.93 -22.08
CA THR A 444 -0.36 9.53 -20.84
C THR A 444 -0.91 10.36 -19.67
N THR A 445 -0.29 10.31 -18.49
CA THR A 445 -0.65 11.14 -17.35
C THR A 445 0.59 11.77 -16.71
N PHE A 446 0.41 12.85 -15.96
CA PHE A 446 1.36 13.25 -14.92
C PHE A 446 1.31 12.28 -13.73
N VAL A 447 2.38 12.27 -12.92
CA VAL A 447 2.45 11.40 -11.73
C VAL A 447 1.54 11.91 -10.62
N ARG A 448 1.51 13.24 -10.37
CA ARG A 448 0.91 13.83 -9.18
C ARG A 448 -0.44 14.47 -9.44
N VAL A 449 -1.34 14.38 -8.46
CA VAL A 449 -2.73 14.89 -8.56
C VAL A 449 -2.83 16.41 -8.72
N ASP A 450 -1.76 17.15 -8.51
CA ASP A 450 -1.67 18.60 -8.78
C ASP A 450 -1.06 18.94 -10.15
N GLY A 451 -0.83 17.95 -11.00
CA GLY A 451 -0.22 18.14 -12.33
C GLY A 451 1.29 18.37 -12.31
N THR A 452 1.91 18.32 -11.13
CA THR A 452 3.37 18.50 -11.01
C THR A 452 4.14 17.18 -11.15
N GLY A 453 5.45 17.30 -11.33
CA GLY A 453 6.35 16.16 -11.48
C GLY A 453 6.55 15.75 -12.93
N ALA A 454 7.10 14.53 -13.10
CA ALA A 454 7.37 13.97 -14.44
C ALA A 454 6.10 13.33 -15.03
N LEU A 455 6.16 13.01 -16.33
CA LEU A 455 5.21 12.08 -16.94
C LEU A 455 5.28 10.73 -16.22
N ALA A 456 4.13 10.12 -16.02
CA ALA A 456 4.00 8.86 -15.34
C ALA A 456 4.67 7.72 -16.12
N ALA A 457 5.29 6.78 -15.42
CA ALA A 457 5.75 5.51 -16.00
C ALA A 457 4.55 4.55 -16.21
N ALA A 458 4.77 3.46 -16.95
CA ALA A 458 3.73 2.49 -17.29
C ALA A 458 2.96 1.95 -16.06
N GLY A 459 3.66 1.67 -14.98
CA GLY A 459 3.03 1.22 -13.72
C GLY A 459 2.06 2.22 -13.11
N GLN A 460 2.15 3.50 -13.51
CA GLN A 460 1.27 4.57 -13.05
C GLN A 460 0.16 4.87 -14.08
N TYR A 461 0.51 5.34 -15.30
CA TYR A 461 -0.52 5.77 -16.27
C TYR A 461 -1.50 4.64 -16.66
N LEU A 462 -1.08 3.38 -16.62
CA LEU A 462 -1.97 2.24 -16.87
C LEU A 462 -2.99 2.00 -15.73
N GLN A 463 -2.84 2.68 -14.59
CA GLN A 463 -3.84 2.66 -13.51
C GLN A 463 -4.95 3.72 -13.69
N SER A 464 -4.90 4.54 -14.74
CA SER A 464 -5.88 5.60 -15.00
C SER A 464 -7.34 5.13 -15.02
N PRO A 465 -7.72 3.93 -15.51
CA PRO A 465 -9.11 3.47 -15.46
C PRO A 465 -9.67 3.28 -14.04
N ARG A 466 -8.84 3.22 -13.01
CA ARG A 466 -9.31 3.15 -11.61
C ARG A 466 -9.98 4.44 -11.14
N TRP A 467 -9.87 5.55 -11.90
CA TRP A 467 -10.59 6.80 -11.66
C TRP A 467 -12.03 6.80 -12.20
N MET A 468 -12.52 5.70 -12.79
CA MET A 468 -13.88 5.60 -13.34
C MET A 468 -15.00 5.88 -12.33
N ALA A 469 -14.72 5.81 -11.03
CA ALA A 469 -15.69 6.19 -9.98
C ALA A 469 -16.25 7.62 -10.14
N VAL A 470 -15.51 8.52 -10.79
CA VAL A 470 -15.90 9.92 -11.04
C VAL A 470 -16.15 10.27 -12.50
N SER A 471 -16.11 9.29 -13.40
CA SER A 471 -16.25 9.49 -14.85
C SER A 471 -17.62 10.05 -15.28
N LYS A 472 -18.67 9.89 -14.46
CA LYS A 472 -19.97 10.56 -14.69
C LYS A 472 -19.91 12.07 -14.61
N SER A 473 -18.96 12.61 -13.86
CA SER A 473 -18.83 14.05 -13.63
C SER A 473 -17.98 14.74 -14.70
N ASP A 474 -17.13 13.97 -15.42
CA ASP A 474 -16.34 14.47 -16.54
C ASP A 474 -15.99 13.29 -17.48
N PRO A 475 -16.46 13.34 -18.76
CA PRO A 475 -16.22 12.25 -19.73
C PRO A 475 -14.74 12.07 -20.11
N VAL A 476 -13.89 13.08 -19.89
CA VAL A 476 -12.44 13.00 -20.16
C VAL A 476 -11.81 11.87 -19.31
N VAL A 477 -12.31 11.60 -18.12
CA VAL A 477 -11.81 10.50 -17.28
C VAL A 477 -11.86 9.17 -18.04
N PHE A 478 -12.96 8.91 -18.75
CA PHE A 478 -13.11 7.67 -19.54
C PHE A 478 -12.36 7.76 -20.87
N THR A 479 -12.58 8.83 -21.64
CA THR A 479 -12.04 8.91 -22.99
C THR A 479 -10.52 8.93 -23.00
N HIS A 480 -9.88 9.63 -22.06
CA HIS A 480 -8.44 9.68 -21.93
C HIS A 480 -7.85 8.36 -21.42
N SER A 481 -8.48 7.73 -20.41
CA SER A 481 -8.03 6.43 -19.90
C SER A 481 -8.13 5.33 -20.98
N ARG A 482 -9.20 5.33 -21.77
CA ARG A 482 -9.36 4.42 -22.90
C ARG A 482 -8.28 4.69 -23.97
N ALA A 483 -8.04 5.94 -24.32
CA ALA A 483 -7.03 6.31 -25.31
C ALA A 483 -5.61 5.85 -24.91
N ILE A 484 -5.28 5.87 -23.60
CA ILE A 484 -4.01 5.29 -23.09
C ILE A 484 -3.95 3.79 -23.41
N TYR A 485 -5.01 3.03 -23.15
CA TYR A 485 -5.07 1.59 -23.39
C TYR A 485 -5.01 1.26 -24.88
N ASP A 486 -5.77 1.97 -25.70
CA ASP A 486 -5.78 1.79 -27.16
C ASP A 486 -4.40 2.07 -27.77
N ALA A 487 -3.71 3.14 -27.30
CA ALA A 487 -2.38 3.50 -27.81
C ALA A 487 -1.24 2.57 -27.35
N ARG A 488 -1.42 1.83 -26.24
CA ARG A 488 -0.36 1.00 -25.63
C ARG A 488 -0.53 -0.49 -25.87
N ALA A 489 -1.65 -0.95 -26.49
CA ALA A 489 -1.95 -2.35 -26.72
C ALA A 489 -1.71 -3.21 -25.46
N VAL A 490 -2.38 -2.84 -24.35
CA VAL A 490 -2.14 -3.41 -23.02
C VAL A 490 -2.47 -4.89 -22.98
N GLU A 491 -1.56 -5.70 -22.45
CA GLU A 491 -1.68 -7.15 -22.33
C GLU A 491 -1.98 -7.57 -20.89
N PRO A 492 -2.58 -8.76 -20.65
CA PRO A 492 -3.04 -9.24 -19.33
C PRO A 492 -1.90 -9.74 -18.43
N GLN A 493 -0.95 -8.88 -18.08
CA GLN A 493 0.24 -9.27 -17.32
C GLN A 493 0.09 -9.13 -15.79
N GLN A 494 -0.85 -8.32 -15.33
CA GLN A 494 -1.02 -8.00 -13.90
C GLN A 494 -2.49 -7.93 -13.51
N GLY A 495 -2.82 -8.34 -12.27
CA GLY A 495 -4.18 -8.26 -11.73
C GLY A 495 -4.77 -6.84 -11.76
N SER A 496 -3.94 -5.80 -11.58
CA SER A 496 -4.40 -4.42 -11.68
C SER A 496 -4.87 -4.02 -13.09
N TYR A 497 -4.29 -4.58 -14.16
CA TYR A 497 -4.76 -4.32 -15.54
C TYR A 497 -6.09 -5.02 -15.81
N LEU A 498 -6.31 -6.20 -15.22
CA LEU A 498 -7.61 -6.87 -15.27
C LEU A 498 -8.70 -5.97 -14.64
N ALA A 499 -8.44 -5.40 -13.46
CA ALA A 499 -9.35 -4.43 -12.86
C ALA A 499 -9.59 -3.22 -13.77
N CYS A 500 -8.56 -2.68 -14.39
CA CYS A 500 -8.67 -1.52 -15.27
C CYS A 500 -9.56 -1.80 -16.49
N VAL A 501 -9.42 -2.97 -17.12
CA VAL A 501 -10.33 -3.41 -18.19
C VAL A 501 -11.76 -3.56 -17.68
N ALA A 502 -11.94 -4.08 -16.45
CA ALA A 502 -13.26 -4.15 -15.83
C ALA A 502 -13.89 -2.77 -15.58
N TYR A 503 -13.10 -1.78 -15.15
CA TYR A 503 -13.57 -0.41 -14.98
C TYR A 503 -13.98 0.25 -16.31
N LEU A 504 -13.24 0.01 -17.41
CA LEU A 504 -13.62 0.48 -18.74
C LEU A 504 -14.94 -0.16 -19.23
N ASN A 505 -15.10 -1.48 -19.04
CA ASN A 505 -16.35 -2.20 -19.30
C ASN A 505 -17.52 -1.64 -18.48
N TRP A 506 -17.27 -1.44 -17.16
CA TRP A 506 -18.29 -0.94 -16.23
C TRP A 506 -18.77 0.45 -16.65
N HIS A 507 -17.83 1.37 -16.98
CA HIS A 507 -18.21 2.70 -17.45
C HIS A 507 -19.07 2.62 -18.71
N ALA A 508 -18.63 1.87 -19.74
CA ALA A 508 -19.31 1.80 -21.04
C ALA A 508 -20.75 1.20 -20.91
N ARG A 509 -21.03 0.42 -19.88
CA ARG A 509 -22.35 -0.22 -19.68
C ARG A 509 -23.25 0.49 -18.68
N VAL A 510 -22.69 1.14 -17.66
CA VAL A 510 -23.46 1.72 -16.55
C VAL A 510 -23.48 3.24 -16.59
N ASN A 511 -22.45 3.87 -17.15
CA ASN A 511 -22.26 5.32 -17.14
C ASN A 511 -22.16 5.93 -18.55
N GLY A 512 -22.01 5.11 -19.60
CA GLY A 512 -21.96 5.52 -21.01
C GLY A 512 -23.33 5.85 -21.59
#